data_398a93c7d4a904dd05a569e644436361
#
_entry.id   398a93c7d4a904dd05a569e644436361
#
_cell.length_a   1.000
_cell.length_b   1.000
_cell.length_c   1.000
_cell.angle_alpha   90.00
_cell.angle_beta   90.00
_cell.angle_gamma   90.00
#
_symmetry.space_group_name_H-M   'P 1'
#
loop_
_entity.id
_entity.type
_entity.pdbx_description
1 polymer ?
#
loop_
_entity_poly.entity_id
_entity_poly.type
_entity_poly.pdbx_seq_one_letter_code
_entity_poly.pdbx_strand_id
1 'polypeptide(L)'
;QGLELVLDEAGAAFYGPKISVQAKDAIGRTWQMSTIQVDFQLPQRFDLEFTAPDGSRQQPVMIHRALFGSLERFFSVYLEHSGGNFPAWIAPRQAVVLTVSEKVDAYATDVARRLRERGLRVDLDVSADKLGAKIRNARTARHPYMLIVGPKDAEGGTVSVRSRDKGELGALGFDAARVDGIFGPM
;
A
#
# COMPACT_ATOMS: atom_id res chain seq x y z
N GLN A 1 24.14 9.66 4.10
CA GLN A 1 22.72 9.42 4.38
C GLN A 1 22.50 8.75 5.76
N GLY A 2 23.53 8.62 6.62
CA GLY A 2 23.41 8.14 8.00
C GLY A 2 23.00 6.66 8.16
N LEU A 3 23.19 5.84 7.13
CA LEU A 3 22.96 4.40 7.22
C LEU A 3 24.14 3.74 7.94
N GLU A 4 23.82 2.90 8.91
CA GLU A 4 24.82 2.04 9.56
C GLU A 4 25.11 0.85 8.62
N LEU A 5 26.40 0.73 8.22
CA LEU A 5 26.85 -0.36 7.38
C LEU A 5 27.61 -1.37 8.24
N VAL A 6 27.20 -2.62 8.18
CA VAL A 6 27.88 -3.74 8.84
C VAL A 6 28.52 -4.62 7.79
N LEU A 7 29.83 -4.88 7.95
CA LEU A 7 30.54 -5.79 7.06
C LEU A 7 30.12 -7.23 7.35
N ASP A 8 29.70 -7.94 6.31
CA ASP A 8 29.36 -9.36 6.34
C ASP A 8 30.29 -10.11 5.38
N GLU A 9 31.41 -10.59 5.89
CA GLU A 9 32.45 -11.25 5.10
C GLU A 9 31.98 -12.56 4.44
N ALA A 10 30.99 -13.23 4.99
CA ALA A 10 30.41 -14.47 4.46
C ALA A 10 29.16 -14.25 3.61
N GLY A 11 28.63 -13.02 3.56
CA GLY A 11 27.38 -12.69 2.90
C GLY A 11 27.45 -12.46 1.39
N ALA A 12 28.64 -12.39 0.81
CA ALA A 12 28.83 -12.15 -0.61
C ALA A 12 28.34 -13.32 -1.47
N ALA A 13 27.92 -13.01 -2.70
CA ALA A 13 27.67 -14.04 -3.70
C ALA A 13 29.00 -14.48 -4.34
N PHE A 14 29.06 -15.71 -4.88
CA PHE A 14 30.28 -16.21 -5.54
C PHE A 14 30.66 -15.40 -6.79
N TYR A 15 29.71 -14.65 -7.36
CA TYR A 15 29.90 -13.86 -8.58
C TYR A 15 30.21 -12.38 -8.33
N GLY A 16 30.19 -11.92 -7.07
CA GLY A 16 30.57 -10.55 -6.73
C GLY A 16 30.03 -10.06 -5.40
N PRO A 17 30.32 -8.82 -5.06
CA PRO A 17 29.89 -8.20 -3.80
C PRO A 17 28.36 -8.00 -3.75
N LYS A 18 27.85 -8.02 -2.51
CA LYS A 18 26.42 -7.89 -2.25
C LYS A 18 26.15 -6.87 -1.13
N ILE A 19 25.14 -6.03 -1.31
CA ILE A 19 24.55 -5.22 -0.26
C ILE A 19 23.20 -5.85 0.11
N SER A 20 23.00 -6.12 1.39
CA SER A 20 21.73 -6.64 1.92
C SER A 20 21.10 -5.64 2.86
N VAL A 21 19.79 -5.42 2.74
CA VAL A 21 18.99 -4.67 3.71
C VAL A 21 18.29 -5.67 4.61
N GLN A 22 18.51 -5.53 5.91
CA GLN A 22 17.87 -6.36 6.92
C GLN A 22 16.91 -5.52 7.74
N ALA A 23 15.74 -6.08 8.06
CA ALA A 23 14.74 -5.49 8.94
C ALA A 23 14.48 -6.40 10.13
N LYS A 24 14.26 -5.81 11.30
CA LYS A 24 13.81 -6.55 12.50
C LYS A 24 12.30 -6.46 12.62
N ASP A 25 11.68 -7.58 12.92
CA ASP A 25 10.26 -7.63 13.25
C ASP A 25 9.99 -7.22 14.71
N ALA A 26 8.72 -7.19 15.11
CA ALA A 26 8.28 -6.76 16.44
C ALA A 26 8.81 -7.63 17.59
N ILE A 27 9.23 -8.87 17.32
CA ILE A 27 9.80 -9.79 18.32
C ILE A 27 11.32 -9.95 18.17
N GLY A 28 11.97 -9.09 17.35
CA GLY A 28 13.43 -9.01 17.24
C GLY A 28 14.06 -9.98 16.23
N ARG A 29 13.28 -10.77 15.47
CA ARG A 29 13.82 -11.61 14.39
C ARG A 29 14.30 -10.75 13.23
N THR A 30 15.45 -11.12 12.68
CA THR A 30 16.04 -10.40 11.54
C THR A 30 15.65 -11.07 10.23
N TRP A 31 15.17 -10.27 9.27
CA TRP A 31 14.73 -10.68 7.96
C TRP A 31 15.50 -9.95 6.87
N GLN A 32 16.11 -10.70 5.94
CA GLN A 32 16.67 -10.10 4.75
C GLN A 32 15.54 -9.69 3.80
N MET A 33 15.47 -8.39 3.50
CA MET A 33 14.41 -7.79 2.69
C MET A 33 14.90 -7.49 1.27
N SER A 34 15.84 -6.58 1.12
CA SER A 34 16.33 -6.15 -0.19
C SER A 34 17.77 -6.59 -0.42
N THR A 35 18.14 -6.77 -1.68
CA THR A 35 19.53 -6.99 -2.07
C THR A 35 19.89 -6.22 -3.32
N ILE A 36 21.15 -5.80 -3.40
CA ILE A 36 21.81 -5.33 -4.61
C ILE A 36 23.06 -6.18 -4.76
N GLN A 37 23.23 -6.82 -5.90
CA GLN A 37 24.35 -7.76 -6.16
C GLN A 37 25.03 -7.37 -7.46
N VAL A 38 26.33 -7.20 -7.41
CA VAL A 38 27.15 -6.96 -8.60
C VAL A 38 27.62 -8.32 -9.12
N ASP A 39 27.47 -8.54 -10.41
CA ASP A 39 27.79 -9.81 -11.06
C ASP A 39 28.76 -9.57 -12.22
N PHE A 40 29.96 -10.10 -12.09
CA PHE A 40 31.00 -10.06 -13.10
C PHE A 40 31.05 -11.33 -13.96
N GLN A 41 30.35 -12.40 -13.58
CA GLN A 41 30.46 -13.70 -14.22
C GLN A 41 29.41 -13.97 -15.29
N LEU A 42 28.13 -13.63 -15.03
CA LEU A 42 27.08 -13.88 -16.03
C LEU A 42 27.31 -13.11 -17.34
N PRO A 43 27.77 -11.84 -17.34
CA PRO A 43 28.11 -11.18 -18.59
C PRO A 43 29.15 -11.92 -19.42
N GLN A 44 30.16 -12.52 -18.77
CA GLN A 44 31.17 -13.35 -19.46
C GLN A 44 30.56 -14.65 -20.02
N ARG A 45 29.75 -15.33 -19.21
CA ARG A 45 29.14 -16.61 -19.62
C ARG A 45 28.15 -16.49 -20.76
N PHE A 46 27.52 -15.32 -20.89
CA PHE A 46 26.56 -15.04 -21.96
C PHE A 46 27.17 -14.26 -23.12
N ASP A 47 28.48 -14.05 -23.12
CA ASP A 47 29.20 -13.25 -24.14
C ASP A 47 28.53 -11.89 -24.41
N LEU A 48 28.09 -11.23 -23.30
CA LEU A 48 27.43 -9.93 -23.41
C LEU A 48 28.43 -8.85 -23.73
N GLU A 49 28.17 -8.04 -24.74
CA GLU A 49 28.96 -6.90 -25.13
C GLU A 49 28.08 -5.66 -25.36
N PHE A 50 28.66 -4.49 -25.14
CA PHE A 50 28.08 -3.23 -25.55
C PHE A 50 29.11 -2.39 -26.31
N THR A 51 28.66 -1.47 -27.15
CA THR A 51 29.54 -0.53 -27.83
C THR A 51 29.74 0.70 -26.96
N ALA A 52 30.98 0.93 -26.52
CA ALA A 52 31.34 2.11 -25.75
C ALA A 52 31.36 3.39 -26.61
N PRO A 53 31.38 4.59 -25.99
CA PRO A 53 31.38 5.86 -26.73
C PRO A 53 32.56 6.04 -27.71
N ASP A 54 33.65 5.33 -27.45
CA ASP A 54 34.85 5.31 -28.33
C ASP A 54 34.74 4.28 -29.48
N GLY A 55 33.61 3.60 -29.61
CA GLY A 55 33.36 2.57 -30.60
C GLY A 55 33.91 1.18 -30.25
N SER A 56 34.62 1.02 -29.13
CA SER A 56 35.12 -0.28 -28.70
C SER A 56 34.01 -1.20 -28.19
N ARG A 57 34.21 -2.51 -28.34
CA ARG A 57 33.36 -3.53 -27.70
C ARG A 57 33.83 -3.77 -26.27
N GLN A 58 32.95 -3.60 -25.32
CA GLN A 58 33.24 -3.81 -23.91
C GLN A 58 32.23 -4.72 -23.25
N GLN A 59 32.67 -5.44 -22.23
CA GLN A 59 31.80 -6.30 -21.43
C GLN A 59 31.04 -5.49 -20.39
N PRO A 60 29.70 -5.63 -20.26
CA PRO A 60 28.94 -4.94 -19.21
C PRO A 60 29.20 -5.58 -17.84
N VAL A 61 28.87 -4.83 -16.80
CA VAL A 61 28.68 -5.36 -15.44
C VAL A 61 27.18 -5.53 -15.21
N MET A 62 26.76 -6.67 -14.69
CA MET A 62 25.37 -6.94 -14.37
C MET A 62 25.09 -6.61 -12.90
N ILE A 63 23.94 -5.97 -12.67
CA ILE A 63 23.48 -5.67 -11.31
C ILE A 63 22.11 -6.33 -11.12
N HIS A 64 22.06 -7.25 -10.17
CA HIS A 64 20.81 -7.86 -9.72
C HIS A 64 20.25 -7.08 -8.55
N ARG A 65 18.96 -6.77 -8.60
CA ARG A 65 18.26 -6.07 -7.53
C ARG A 65 16.97 -6.77 -7.16
N ALA A 66 16.82 -7.13 -5.90
CA ALA A 66 15.56 -7.56 -5.30
C ALA A 66 15.08 -6.48 -4.32
N LEU A 67 13.86 -5.97 -4.50
CA LEU A 67 13.32 -4.93 -3.61
C LEU A 67 12.77 -5.53 -2.31
N PHE A 68 12.09 -6.65 -2.40
CA PHE A 68 11.37 -7.26 -1.27
C PHE A 68 11.94 -8.61 -0.84
N GLY A 69 12.99 -9.11 -1.50
CA GLY A 69 13.46 -10.47 -1.35
C GLY A 69 12.44 -11.47 -1.90
N SER A 70 11.45 -11.88 -1.10
CA SER A 70 10.25 -12.55 -1.58
C SER A 70 9.01 -11.73 -1.18
N LEU A 71 7.99 -11.70 -2.05
CA LEU A 71 6.74 -10.96 -1.79
C LEU A 71 6.03 -11.52 -0.55
N GLU A 72 6.02 -12.83 -0.38
CA GLU A 72 5.37 -13.52 0.75
C GLU A 72 6.03 -13.16 2.07
N ARG A 73 7.36 -13.15 2.11
CA ARG A 73 8.13 -12.74 3.30
C ARG A 73 7.89 -11.29 3.64
N PHE A 74 8.00 -10.41 2.65
CA PHE A 74 7.75 -8.99 2.84
C PHE A 74 6.33 -8.76 3.36
N PHE A 75 5.34 -9.39 2.74
CA PHE A 75 3.93 -9.27 3.14
C PHE A 75 3.72 -9.75 4.59
N SER A 76 4.29 -10.89 4.95
CA SER A 76 4.16 -11.43 6.32
C SER A 76 4.76 -10.50 7.36
N VAL A 77 5.98 -10.01 7.14
CA VAL A 77 6.66 -9.08 8.06
C VAL A 77 5.90 -7.77 8.15
N TYR A 78 5.42 -7.25 7.01
CA TYR A 78 4.68 -5.99 6.99
C TYR A 78 3.29 -6.11 7.62
N LEU A 79 2.62 -7.26 7.45
CA LEU A 79 1.34 -7.56 8.11
C LEU A 79 1.51 -7.58 9.63
N GLU A 80 2.54 -8.26 10.14
CA GLU A 80 2.85 -8.29 11.57
C GLU A 80 3.21 -6.88 12.10
N HIS A 81 4.06 -6.15 11.38
CA HIS A 81 4.48 -4.81 11.77
C HIS A 81 3.31 -3.83 11.85
N SER A 82 2.44 -3.83 10.84
CA SER A 82 1.27 -2.94 10.78
C SER A 82 0.10 -3.42 11.66
N GLY A 83 0.18 -4.65 12.15
CA GLY A 83 -0.95 -5.32 12.81
C GLY A 83 -2.19 -5.39 11.91
N GLY A 84 -2.02 -5.41 10.58
CA GLY A 84 -3.08 -5.36 9.58
C GLY A 84 -3.68 -3.98 9.33
N ASN A 85 -3.17 -2.91 9.96
CA ASN A 85 -3.58 -1.53 9.71
C ASN A 85 -2.80 -0.95 8.52
N PHE A 86 -3.04 -1.49 7.35
CA PHE A 86 -2.37 -1.03 6.14
C PHE A 86 -2.72 0.44 5.81
N PRO A 87 -1.78 1.23 5.25
CA PRO A 87 -2.10 2.51 4.66
C PRO A 87 -3.08 2.35 3.49
N ALA A 88 -3.87 3.37 3.21
CA ALA A 88 -4.99 3.29 2.28
C ALA A 88 -4.60 2.78 0.88
N TRP A 89 -3.45 3.18 0.36
CA TRP A 89 -3.01 2.81 -1.00
C TRP A 89 -2.79 1.30 -1.18
N ILE A 90 -2.40 0.58 -0.12
CA ILE A 90 -2.12 -0.88 -0.15
C ILE A 90 -3.21 -1.70 0.58
N ALA A 91 -4.13 -1.05 1.31
CA ALA A 91 -5.20 -1.74 2.01
C ALA A 91 -6.08 -2.53 1.03
N PRO A 92 -6.40 -3.81 1.30
CA PRO A 92 -7.30 -4.60 0.45
C PRO A 92 -8.68 -3.94 0.29
N ARG A 93 -9.15 -3.26 1.32
CA ARG A 93 -10.37 -2.46 1.37
C ARG A 93 -9.98 -1.08 1.85
N GLN A 94 -10.13 -0.07 0.97
CA GLN A 94 -9.66 1.28 1.24
C GLN A 94 -10.68 2.13 1.98
N ALA A 95 -11.94 1.87 1.72
CA ALA A 95 -13.05 2.56 2.38
C ALA A 95 -14.28 1.67 2.50
N VAL A 96 -15.21 2.07 3.36
CA VAL A 96 -16.56 1.55 3.40
C VAL A 96 -17.54 2.71 3.46
N VAL A 97 -18.61 2.61 2.67
CA VAL A 97 -19.76 3.53 2.74
C VAL A 97 -20.80 2.93 3.69
N LEU A 98 -21.21 3.70 4.69
CA LEU A 98 -22.15 3.28 5.74
C LEU A 98 -23.40 4.15 5.69
N THR A 99 -24.58 3.56 5.60
CA THR A 99 -25.84 4.30 5.68
C THR A 99 -26.35 4.44 7.11
N VAL A 100 -26.89 5.63 7.43
CA VAL A 100 -27.57 5.87 8.71
C VAL A 100 -28.96 5.26 8.72
N SER A 101 -29.64 5.22 7.56
CA SER A 101 -30.96 4.63 7.37
C SER A 101 -31.15 4.20 5.92
N GLU A 102 -32.11 3.33 5.67
CA GLU A 102 -32.48 2.84 4.33
C GLU A 102 -32.87 3.96 3.34
N LYS A 103 -33.35 5.11 3.85
CA LYS A 103 -33.77 6.25 3.02
C LYS A 103 -32.64 6.81 2.15
N VAL A 104 -31.39 6.57 2.51
CA VAL A 104 -30.20 7.07 1.81
C VAL A 104 -29.42 6.00 1.07
N ASP A 105 -29.94 4.78 0.99
CA ASP A 105 -29.24 3.65 0.36
C ASP A 105 -28.95 3.89 -1.12
N ALA A 106 -29.86 4.54 -1.83
CA ALA A 106 -29.66 4.88 -3.25
C ALA A 106 -28.48 5.85 -3.42
N TYR A 107 -28.38 6.88 -2.59
CA TYR A 107 -27.26 7.84 -2.61
C TYR A 107 -25.94 7.17 -2.21
N ALA A 108 -25.96 6.35 -1.14
CA ALA A 108 -24.78 5.62 -0.70
C ALA A 108 -24.26 4.64 -1.77
N THR A 109 -25.16 4.00 -2.48
CA THR A 109 -24.85 3.10 -3.59
C THR A 109 -24.19 3.87 -4.74
N ASP A 110 -24.69 5.04 -5.09
CA ASP A 110 -24.06 5.91 -6.10
C ASP A 110 -22.67 6.39 -5.66
N VAL A 111 -22.52 6.80 -4.41
CA VAL A 111 -21.21 7.15 -3.82
C VAL A 111 -20.22 5.99 -3.97
N ALA A 112 -20.59 4.78 -3.54
CA ALA A 112 -19.74 3.60 -3.62
C ALA A 112 -19.40 3.24 -5.07
N ARG A 113 -20.36 3.32 -6.00
CA ARG A 113 -20.15 3.09 -7.43
C ARG A 113 -19.11 4.06 -8.00
N ARG A 114 -19.30 5.36 -7.79
CA ARG A 114 -18.40 6.43 -8.28
C ARG A 114 -16.98 6.31 -7.75
N LEU A 115 -16.80 5.86 -6.50
CA LEU A 115 -15.47 5.57 -5.94
C LEU A 115 -14.83 4.36 -6.62
N ARG A 116 -15.59 3.29 -6.87
CA ARG A 116 -15.10 2.09 -7.56
C ARG A 116 -14.71 2.37 -9.00
N GLU A 117 -15.46 3.21 -9.69
CA GLU A 117 -15.14 3.67 -11.07
C GLU A 117 -13.80 4.42 -11.14
N ARG A 118 -13.34 4.97 -10.02
CA ARG A 118 -12.00 5.58 -9.89
C ARG A 118 -10.92 4.61 -9.41
N GLY A 119 -11.21 3.32 -9.43
CA GLY A 119 -10.25 2.29 -9.04
C GLY A 119 -10.10 2.06 -7.52
N LEU A 120 -10.94 2.69 -6.69
CA LEU A 120 -10.91 2.46 -5.24
C LEU A 120 -11.62 1.15 -4.87
N ARG A 121 -11.04 0.43 -3.93
CA ARG A 121 -11.61 -0.80 -3.34
C ARG A 121 -12.52 -0.41 -2.18
N VAL A 122 -13.83 -0.30 -2.47
CA VAL A 122 -14.83 0.25 -1.54
C VAL A 122 -15.92 -0.77 -1.25
N ASP A 123 -16.17 -1.00 0.03
CA ASP A 123 -17.30 -1.74 0.53
C ASP A 123 -18.53 -0.82 0.70
N LEU A 124 -19.72 -1.41 0.73
CA LEU A 124 -20.97 -0.72 0.99
C LEU A 124 -21.75 -1.52 2.02
N ASP A 125 -22.20 -0.88 3.09
CA ASP A 125 -23.04 -1.46 4.12
C ASP A 125 -24.37 -0.73 4.20
N VAL A 126 -25.39 -1.31 3.56
CA VAL A 126 -26.80 -0.90 3.57
C VAL A 126 -27.66 -1.83 4.45
N SER A 127 -27.05 -2.59 5.35
CA SER A 127 -27.77 -3.45 6.27
C SER A 127 -28.74 -2.66 7.16
N ALA A 128 -29.69 -3.33 7.76
CA ALA A 128 -30.63 -2.73 8.73
C ALA A 128 -30.00 -2.48 10.12
N ASP A 129 -28.70 -2.78 10.27
CA ASP A 129 -27.98 -2.59 11.54
C ASP A 129 -27.93 -1.12 11.94
N LYS A 130 -27.90 -0.88 13.25
CA LYS A 130 -27.66 0.47 13.78
C LYS A 130 -26.28 0.96 13.37
N LEU A 131 -26.14 2.26 13.06
CA LEU A 131 -24.89 2.88 12.64
C LEU A 131 -23.71 2.54 13.55
N GLY A 132 -23.90 2.49 14.87
CA GLY A 132 -22.86 2.11 15.81
C GLY A 132 -22.31 0.69 15.61
N ALA A 133 -23.15 -0.26 15.18
CA ALA A 133 -22.74 -1.62 14.84
C ALA A 133 -21.96 -1.63 13.53
N LYS A 134 -22.43 -0.94 12.49
CA LYS A 134 -21.75 -0.77 11.21
C LYS A 134 -20.33 -0.17 11.40
N ILE A 135 -20.22 0.90 12.20
CA ILE A 135 -18.92 1.51 12.53
C ILE A 135 -17.99 0.53 13.25
N ARG A 136 -18.51 -0.27 14.20
CA ARG A 136 -17.74 -1.29 14.90
C ARG A 136 -17.23 -2.35 13.93
N ASN A 137 -18.09 -2.85 13.05
CA ASN A 137 -17.74 -3.84 12.04
C ASN A 137 -16.65 -3.30 11.09
N ALA A 138 -16.80 -2.06 10.62
CA ALA A 138 -15.83 -1.39 9.77
C ALA A 138 -14.47 -1.22 10.46
N ARG A 139 -14.44 -0.91 11.75
CA ARG A 139 -13.20 -0.84 12.55
C ARG A 139 -12.56 -2.21 12.72
N THR A 140 -13.34 -3.23 13.00
CA THR A 140 -12.86 -4.62 13.13
C THR A 140 -12.26 -5.10 11.80
N ALA A 141 -12.89 -4.75 10.68
CA ALA A 141 -12.39 -5.02 9.34
C ALA A 141 -11.21 -4.11 8.91
N ARG A 142 -10.79 -3.17 9.79
CA ARG A 142 -9.63 -2.26 9.62
C ARG A 142 -9.71 -1.37 8.38
N HIS A 143 -10.90 -0.94 7.97
CA HIS A 143 -11.04 0.01 6.88
C HIS A 143 -10.29 1.32 7.21
N PRO A 144 -9.40 1.80 6.34
CA PRO A 144 -8.73 3.10 6.55
C PRO A 144 -9.71 4.27 6.61
N TYR A 145 -10.80 4.20 5.83
CA TYR A 145 -11.80 5.25 5.79
C TYR A 145 -13.23 4.70 5.88
N MET A 146 -14.07 5.41 6.60
CA MET A 146 -15.51 5.22 6.66
C MET A 146 -16.18 6.48 6.11
N LEU A 147 -17.04 6.34 5.12
CA LEU A 147 -17.86 7.39 4.55
C LEU A 147 -19.30 7.18 5.06
N ILE A 148 -19.71 7.98 6.01
CA ILE A 148 -21.02 7.88 6.64
C ILE A 148 -21.96 8.79 5.87
N VAL A 149 -23.12 8.25 5.51
CA VAL A 149 -24.15 8.94 4.73
C VAL A 149 -25.44 9.00 5.52
N GLY A 150 -25.88 10.20 5.82
CA GLY A 150 -27.17 10.50 6.41
C GLY A 150 -28.06 11.30 5.45
N PRO A 151 -29.32 11.60 5.85
CA PRO A 151 -30.24 12.41 5.02
C PRO A 151 -29.66 13.77 4.61
N LYS A 152 -28.99 14.46 5.52
CA LYS A 152 -28.34 15.77 5.24
C LYS A 152 -27.22 15.65 4.23
N ASP A 153 -26.47 14.53 4.27
CA ASP A 153 -25.41 14.27 3.30
C ASP A 153 -25.99 14.03 1.91
N ALA A 154 -27.08 13.28 1.83
CA ALA A 154 -27.76 13.02 0.56
C ALA A 154 -28.36 14.30 -0.05
N GLU A 155 -28.98 15.17 0.76
CA GLU A 155 -29.51 16.47 0.32
C GLU A 155 -28.41 17.45 -0.11
N GLY A 156 -27.28 17.47 0.61
CA GLY A 156 -26.16 18.38 0.38
C GLY A 156 -25.13 17.88 -0.63
N GLY A 157 -25.26 16.67 -1.16
CA GLY A 157 -24.23 16.06 -2.03
C GLY A 157 -22.89 15.86 -1.31
N THR A 158 -22.90 15.55 -0.02
CA THR A 158 -21.74 15.38 0.84
C THR A 158 -21.61 13.97 1.37
N VAL A 159 -20.47 13.66 2.00
CA VAL A 159 -20.25 12.47 2.80
C VAL A 159 -19.49 12.84 4.07
N SER A 160 -19.89 12.30 5.21
CA SER A 160 -19.18 12.48 6.46
C SER A 160 -18.04 11.49 6.56
N VAL A 161 -16.80 11.97 6.51
CA VAL A 161 -15.61 11.12 6.43
C VAL A 161 -14.97 10.91 7.80
N ARG A 162 -14.67 9.67 8.10
CA ARG A 162 -13.91 9.27 9.28
C ARG A 162 -12.70 8.45 8.88
N SER A 163 -11.52 8.88 9.28
CA SER A 163 -10.27 8.15 9.12
C SER A 163 -10.03 7.25 10.34
N ARG A 164 -9.51 6.05 10.10
CA ARG A 164 -9.01 5.15 11.16
C ARG A 164 -7.94 5.83 12.00
N ASP A 165 -7.02 6.56 11.36
CA ASP A 165 -5.80 7.06 11.97
C ASP A 165 -5.94 8.53 12.46
N LYS A 166 -6.81 9.33 11.83
CA LYS A 166 -6.97 10.77 12.11
C LYS A 166 -8.31 11.12 12.78
N GLY A 167 -9.21 10.14 12.95
CA GLY A 167 -10.52 10.40 13.52
C GLY A 167 -11.50 11.03 12.52
N GLU A 168 -12.38 11.91 13.00
CA GLU A 168 -13.39 12.56 12.16
C GLU A 168 -12.80 13.69 11.33
N LEU A 169 -13.05 13.66 10.02
CA LEU A 169 -12.58 14.65 9.06
C LEU A 169 -13.70 15.63 8.63
N GLY A 170 -14.93 15.39 9.11
CA GLY A 170 -16.09 16.19 8.81
C GLY A 170 -16.81 15.81 7.51
N ALA A 171 -17.81 16.62 7.15
CA ALA A 171 -18.56 16.47 5.92
C ALA A 171 -17.78 17.09 4.75
N LEU A 172 -17.57 16.29 3.72
CA LEU A 172 -16.86 16.70 2.50
C LEU A 172 -17.79 16.61 1.30
N GLY A 173 -17.76 17.60 0.43
CA GLY A 173 -18.46 17.55 -0.85
C GLY A 173 -17.98 16.35 -1.66
N PHE A 174 -18.92 15.56 -2.16
CA PHE A 174 -18.61 14.38 -2.94
C PHE A 174 -18.44 14.76 -4.42
N ASP A 175 -17.34 15.44 -4.72
CA ASP A 175 -16.92 15.74 -6.09
C ASP A 175 -15.58 15.05 -6.44
N ALA A 176 -15.28 15.09 -7.75
CA ALA A 176 -14.12 14.40 -8.30
C ALA A 176 -12.78 14.86 -7.70
N ALA A 177 -12.65 16.12 -7.34
CA ALA A 177 -11.38 16.73 -6.95
C ALA A 177 -11.00 16.48 -5.49
N ARG A 178 -11.98 16.13 -4.64
CA ARG A 178 -11.74 15.94 -3.20
C ARG A 178 -11.49 14.51 -2.77
N VAL A 179 -11.88 13.54 -3.61
CA VAL A 179 -11.60 12.13 -3.34
C VAL A 179 -10.10 11.86 -3.31
N ASP A 180 -9.34 12.49 -4.23
CA ASP A 180 -7.89 12.37 -4.28
C ASP A 180 -7.21 12.97 -3.04
N GLY A 181 -7.79 14.03 -2.46
CA GLY A 181 -7.30 14.64 -1.21
C GLY A 181 -7.48 13.76 0.03
N ILE A 182 -8.43 12.82 0.02
CA ILE A 182 -8.68 11.89 1.13
C ILE A 182 -7.75 10.68 1.05
N PHE A 183 -7.56 10.12 -0.15
CA PHE A 183 -6.85 8.87 -0.36
C PHE A 183 -5.37 9.07 -0.72
N GLY A 184 -4.95 10.30 -0.98
CA GLY A 184 -3.62 10.63 -1.48
C GLY A 184 -3.50 10.38 -3.00
N PRO A 185 -2.37 10.74 -3.62
CA PRO A 185 -2.12 10.42 -5.01
C PRO A 185 -2.10 8.89 -5.18
N MET A 186 -2.95 8.42 -6.06
CA MET A 186 -3.07 7.00 -6.43
C MET A 186 -2.08 6.63 -7.53
#